data_e06ac85cbd24160308f2e21f11816805
#
_entry.id   e06ac85cbd24160308f2e21f11816805
#
_cell.length_a   1.000
_cell.length_b   1.000
_cell.length_c   1.000
_cell.angle_alpha   90.00
_cell.angle_beta   90.00
_cell.angle_gamma   90.00
#
_symmetry.space_group_name_H-M   'P 1'
#
loop_
_entity.id
_entity.type
_entity.pdbx_description
1 polymer ?
#
loop_
_entity_poly.entity_id
_entity_poly.type
_entity_poly.pdbx_seq_one_letter_code
_entity_poly.pdbx_strand_id
1 'polypeptide(L)'
;GFLIASVLDIVDNEQKTCIIDASAECHMPDTILMPYRPKIRGERVDGEFRYRFGGATCLAGDIVGAEAGEPIYSFDKPIDIGDRVIFEDQIHYTIVKNTTFNGVKLPSLAMMDESGNVTIWREFGYDDYAKRN
;
A
#
# COMPACT_ATOMS: atom_id res chain seq x y z
N GLY A 1 -9.75 7.35 -6.28
CA GLY A 1 -8.39 6.94 -6.68
C GLY A 1 -7.99 5.62 -6.07
N PHE A 2 -6.86 5.12 -6.52
CA PHE A 2 -6.31 3.84 -6.09
C PHE A 2 -4.82 3.98 -5.79
N LEU A 3 -4.33 3.27 -4.78
CA LEU A 3 -2.92 3.01 -4.61
C LEU A 3 -2.65 1.57 -5.03
N ILE A 4 -1.77 1.40 -6.00
CA ILE A 4 -1.40 0.08 -6.52
C ILE A 4 0.00 -0.24 -6.03
N ALA A 5 0.16 -1.37 -5.36
CA ALA A 5 1.43 -1.88 -4.87
C ALA A 5 1.72 -3.27 -5.43
N SER A 6 2.99 -3.63 -5.46
CA SER A 6 3.44 -4.98 -5.81
C SER A 6 3.89 -5.73 -4.56
N VAL A 7 3.61 -7.01 -4.48
CA VAL A 7 4.11 -7.89 -3.43
C VAL A 7 5.57 -8.21 -3.73
N LEU A 8 6.45 -7.82 -2.82
CA LEU A 8 7.90 -8.02 -2.92
C LEU A 8 8.34 -9.33 -2.27
N ASP A 9 7.69 -9.69 -1.16
CA ASP A 9 8.00 -10.89 -0.39
C ASP A 9 6.79 -11.32 0.44
N ILE A 10 6.77 -12.58 0.89
CA ILE A 10 5.75 -13.12 1.78
C ILE A 10 6.44 -13.81 2.95
N VAL A 11 6.30 -13.22 4.13
CA VAL A 11 6.85 -13.75 5.37
C VAL A 11 5.77 -14.57 6.07
N ASP A 12 6.10 -15.83 6.39
CA ASP A 12 5.21 -16.73 7.11
C ASP A 12 5.71 -16.90 8.56
N ASN A 13 5.19 -16.04 9.43
CA ASN A 13 5.51 -16.05 10.85
C ASN A 13 4.21 -15.78 11.65
N GLU A 14 3.62 -16.82 12.22
CA GLU A 14 2.32 -16.82 12.90
C GLU A 14 1.16 -16.39 11.99
N GLN A 15 1.31 -15.25 11.31
CA GLN A 15 0.39 -14.72 10.31
C GLN A 15 1.16 -14.34 9.04
N LYS A 16 0.74 -14.87 7.90
CA LYS A 16 1.33 -14.51 6.60
C LYS A 16 1.26 -13.01 6.35
N THR A 17 2.39 -12.41 6.07
CA THR A 17 2.52 -10.98 5.82
C THR A 17 3.15 -10.76 4.45
N CYS A 18 2.40 -10.13 3.54
CA CYS A 18 2.92 -9.66 2.27
C CYS A 18 3.68 -8.35 2.50
N ILE A 19 4.96 -8.33 2.17
CA ILE A 19 5.75 -7.11 2.12
C ILE A 19 5.52 -6.45 0.76
N ILE A 20 5.10 -5.20 0.75
CA ILE A 20 4.74 -4.47 -0.46
C ILE A 20 5.65 -3.26 -0.71
N ASP A 21 5.73 -2.81 -1.96
CA ASP A 21 6.46 -1.61 -2.36
C ASP A 21 5.71 -0.29 -2.05
N ALA A 22 4.69 -0.38 -1.22
CA ALA A 22 4.00 0.75 -0.60
C ALA A 22 4.14 0.69 0.92
N SER A 23 3.67 1.71 1.61
CA SER A 23 3.80 1.85 3.06
C SER A 23 2.58 2.56 3.62
N ALA A 24 2.04 2.07 4.73
CA ALA A 24 1.00 2.78 5.46
C ALA A 24 1.54 4.11 5.98
N GLU A 25 2.75 4.10 6.54
CA GLU A 25 3.41 5.30 7.08
C GLU A 25 3.69 6.37 6.01
N CYS A 26 4.26 5.96 4.86
CA CYS A 26 4.68 6.89 3.82
C CYS A 26 3.56 7.28 2.85
N HIS A 27 2.70 6.33 2.49
CA HIS A 27 1.80 6.48 1.34
C HIS A 27 0.32 6.49 1.71
N MET A 28 -0.03 6.07 2.92
CA MET A 28 -1.40 6.08 3.46
C MET A 28 -1.42 6.64 4.89
N PRO A 29 -0.80 7.81 5.15
CA PRO A 29 -0.62 8.30 6.53
C PRO A 29 -1.93 8.61 7.25
N ASP A 30 -3.00 8.90 6.55
CA ASP A 30 -4.33 9.10 7.13
C ASP A 30 -4.94 7.81 7.70
N THR A 31 -4.51 6.64 7.25
CA THR A 31 -4.89 5.37 7.88
C THR A 31 -4.34 5.22 9.31
N ILE A 32 -3.32 6.00 9.63
CA ILE A 32 -2.69 6.06 10.95
C ILE A 32 -3.22 7.25 11.75
N LEU A 33 -3.25 8.44 11.13
CA LEU A 33 -3.66 9.69 11.79
C LEU A 33 -5.15 9.75 12.10
N MET A 34 -5.98 9.15 11.27
CA MET A 34 -7.42 8.98 11.47
C MET A 34 -7.76 7.52 11.18
N PRO A 35 -7.51 6.60 12.12
CA PRO A 35 -7.46 5.17 11.85
C PRO A 35 -8.66 4.63 11.09
N TYR A 36 -8.42 4.10 9.92
CA TYR A 36 -9.36 3.32 9.13
C TYR A 36 -8.63 2.20 8.39
N ARG A 37 -9.37 1.18 8.04
CA ARG A 37 -8.87 0.04 7.27
C ARG A 37 -9.15 0.27 5.79
N PRO A 38 -8.14 0.53 4.95
CA PRO A 38 -8.35 0.68 3.51
C PRO A 38 -8.93 -0.61 2.93
N LYS A 39 -9.86 -0.48 2.01
CA LYS A 39 -10.40 -1.62 1.29
C LYS A 39 -9.41 -2.08 0.21
N ILE A 40 -9.26 -3.40 0.07
CA ILE A 40 -8.46 -3.99 -1.00
C ILE A 40 -9.40 -4.64 -2.01
N ARG A 41 -9.15 -4.36 -3.29
CA ARG A 41 -9.94 -4.97 -4.38
C ARG A 41 -9.81 -6.49 -4.35
N GLY A 42 -10.95 -7.17 -4.38
CA GLY A 42 -11.01 -8.61 -4.35
C GLY A 42 -10.96 -9.25 -2.96
N GLU A 43 -10.86 -8.44 -1.89
CA GLU A 43 -11.00 -8.98 -0.54
C GLU A 43 -12.39 -9.60 -0.30
N ARG A 44 -12.42 -10.59 0.60
CA ARG A 44 -13.63 -11.30 1.04
C ARG A 44 -13.76 -11.23 2.56
N VAL A 45 -14.98 -11.41 3.06
CA VAL A 45 -15.21 -11.47 4.51
C VAL A 45 -14.65 -12.77 5.09
N ASP A 46 -14.84 -13.89 4.41
CA ASP A 46 -14.46 -15.23 4.88
C ASP A 46 -13.61 -15.97 3.83
N GLY A 47 -12.66 -15.26 3.20
CA GLY A 47 -11.72 -15.87 2.25
C GLY A 47 -10.80 -16.88 2.91
N GLU A 48 -10.45 -17.94 2.20
CA GLU A 48 -9.58 -19.02 2.69
C GLU A 48 -8.16 -18.53 2.96
N PHE A 49 -7.64 -17.62 2.12
CA PHE A 49 -6.27 -17.14 2.19
C PHE A 49 -6.19 -15.81 2.91
N ARG A 50 -5.44 -15.77 4.02
CA ARG A 50 -5.40 -14.62 4.95
C ARG A 50 -4.01 -14.03 5.04
N TYR A 51 -3.93 -12.70 4.87
CA TYR A 51 -2.67 -11.96 4.86
C TYR A 51 -2.77 -10.65 5.63
N ARG A 52 -1.62 -10.22 6.17
CA ARG A 52 -1.35 -8.82 6.49
C ARG A 52 -0.54 -8.20 5.36
N PHE A 53 -0.55 -6.88 5.27
CA PHE A 53 0.29 -6.13 4.33
C PHE A 53 1.18 -5.18 5.10
N GLY A 54 2.48 -5.34 4.95
CA GLY A 54 3.50 -4.53 5.59
C GLY A 54 4.33 -3.76 4.57
N GLY A 55 4.70 -2.54 4.93
CA GLY A 55 5.59 -1.72 4.12
C GLY A 55 7.07 -2.04 4.38
N ALA A 56 7.94 -1.41 3.60
CA ALA A 56 9.39 -1.62 3.65
C ALA A 56 10.15 -0.54 4.45
N THR A 57 9.47 0.21 5.32
CA THR A 57 10.09 1.32 6.08
C THR A 57 10.93 0.89 7.27
N CYS A 58 10.95 -0.39 7.61
CA CYS A 58 11.54 -0.92 8.86
C CYS A 58 10.86 -0.43 10.14
N LEU A 59 9.76 0.29 10.04
CA LEU A 59 8.95 0.68 11.20
C LEU A 59 8.03 -0.49 11.56
N ALA A 60 8.05 -0.91 12.82
CA ALA A 60 7.24 -2.05 13.29
C ALA A 60 5.73 -1.85 13.10
N GLY A 61 5.27 -0.60 13.15
CA GLY A 61 3.87 -0.22 12.94
C GLY A 61 3.46 -0.03 11.47
N ASP A 62 4.36 -0.25 10.50
CA ASP A 62 4.06 -0.08 9.08
C ASP A 62 3.25 -1.26 8.52
N ILE A 63 2.09 -1.50 9.13
CA ILE A 63 1.13 -2.55 8.77
C ILE A 63 -0.20 -1.89 8.41
N VAL A 64 -0.69 -2.17 7.22
CA VAL A 64 -1.95 -1.59 6.73
C VAL A 64 -3.14 -2.04 7.58
N GLY A 65 -3.92 -1.09 8.06
CA GLY A 65 -5.12 -1.33 8.87
C GLY A 65 -4.84 -1.65 10.35
N ALA A 66 -3.58 -1.70 10.80
CA ALA A 66 -3.23 -2.04 12.18
C ALA A 66 -3.81 -1.04 13.19
N GLU A 67 -3.74 0.24 12.92
CA GLU A 67 -4.25 1.29 13.79
C GLU A 67 -5.79 1.27 13.92
N ALA A 68 -6.46 0.74 12.90
CA ALA A 68 -7.91 0.49 12.95
C ALA A 68 -8.28 -0.83 13.67
N GLY A 69 -7.28 -1.63 14.08
CA GLY A 69 -7.48 -2.91 14.71
C GLY A 69 -7.84 -4.06 13.76
N GLU A 70 -7.79 -3.84 12.47
CA GLU A 70 -8.20 -4.82 11.44
C GLU A 70 -7.12 -5.04 10.37
N PRO A 71 -5.93 -5.56 10.73
CA PRO A 71 -4.82 -5.68 9.79
C PRO A 71 -4.90 -6.90 8.86
N ILE A 72 -5.88 -7.79 9.04
CA ILE A 72 -5.96 -9.04 8.29
C ILE A 72 -7.00 -8.91 7.18
N TYR A 73 -6.56 -9.26 5.97
CA TYR A 73 -7.36 -9.34 4.76
C TYR A 73 -7.48 -10.78 4.30
N SER A 74 -8.61 -11.17 3.75
CA SER A 74 -8.83 -12.52 3.25
C SER A 74 -9.28 -12.51 1.79
N PHE A 75 -8.88 -13.56 1.06
CA PHE A 75 -9.09 -13.70 -0.37
C PHE A 75 -9.51 -15.13 -0.74
N ASP A 76 -10.17 -15.28 -1.90
CA ASP A 76 -10.55 -16.59 -2.43
C ASP A 76 -9.37 -17.31 -3.10
N LYS A 77 -8.32 -16.58 -3.43
CA LYS A 77 -7.10 -17.10 -4.08
C LYS A 77 -5.87 -16.71 -3.30
N PRO A 78 -4.80 -17.53 -3.35
CA PRO A 78 -3.54 -17.16 -2.74
C PRO A 78 -2.91 -15.95 -3.45
N ILE A 79 -2.14 -15.19 -2.70
CA ILE A 79 -1.30 -14.11 -3.20
C ILE A 79 0.11 -14.64 -3.39
N ASP A 80 0.72 -14.29 -4.51
CA ASP A 80 2.10 -14.65 -4.84
C ASP A 80 3.00 -13.40 -4.92
N ILE A 81 4.31 -13.59 -4.81
CA ILE A 81 5.30 -12.54 -5.04
C ILE A 81 5.14 -12.02 -6.48
N GLY A 82 5.11 -10.71 -6.63
CA GLY A 82 4.87 -10.02 -7.91
C GLY A 82 3.42 -9.67 -8.19
N ASP A 83 2.47 -10.19 -7.42
CA ASP A 83 1.06 -9.81 -7.55
C ASP A 83 0.84 -8.34 -7.21
N ARG A 84 -0.18 -7.76 -7.83
CA ARG A 84 -0.64 -6.40 -7.57
C ARG A 84 -1.71 -6.37 -6.51
N VAL A 85 -1.55 -5.47 -5.54
CA VAL A 85 -2.54 -5.16 -4.51
C VAL A 85 -3.09 -3.78 -4.78
N ILE A 86 -4.41 -3.65 -4.86
CA ILE A 86 -5.08 -2.39 -5.19
C ILE A 86 -5.87 -1.93 -3.97
N PHE A 87 -5.36 -0.89 -3.31
CA PHE A 87 -6.07 -0.22 -2.24
C PHE A 87 -7.04 0.80 -2.82
N GLU A 88 -8.31 0.69 -2.46
CA GLU A 88 -9.38 1.57 -2.93
C GLU A 88 -9.44 2.87 -2.10
N ASP A 89 -10.05 3.90 -2.68
CA ASP A 89 -10.23 5.24 -2.07
C ASP A 89 -8.93 5.93 -1.62
N GLN A 90 -7.84 5.64 -2.32
CA GLN A 90 -6.54 6.24 -2.06
C GLN A 90 -6.32 7.46 -2.96
N ILE A 91 -6.76 8.63 -2.49
CA ILE A 91 -6.64 9.92 -3.15
C ILE A 91 -6.60 11.05 -2.09
N HIS A 92 -6.44 12.31 -2.48
CA HIS A 92 -6.39 13.48 -1.59
C HIS A 92 -5.23 13.37 -0.58
N TYR A 93 -5.52 13.07 0.68
CA TYR A 93 -4.52 13.01 1.75
C TYR A 93 -3.46 11.93 1.54
N THR A 94 -3.80 10.86 0.88
CA THR A 94 -2.85 9.80 0.50
C THR A 94 -1.94 10.18 -0.66
N ILE A 95 -2.10 11.38 -1.22
CA ILE A 95 -1.17 11.99 -2.18
C ILE A 95 -0.42 13.16 -1.54
N VAL A 96 -1.16 14.11 -0.95
CA VAL A 96 -0.56 15.37 -0.49
C VAL A 96 0.19 15.26 0.84
N LYS A 97 -0.08 14.22 1.64
CA LYS A 97 0.61 13.92 2.90
C LYS A 97 1.71 12.88 2.77
N ASN A 98 2.02 12.42 1.58
CA ASN A 98 3.05 11.41 1.36
C ASN A 98 4.42 11.87 1.85
N THR A 99 5.16 10.92 2.37
CA THR A 99 6.53 11.13 2.85
C THR A 99 7.49 10.15 2.19
N THR A 100 8.77 10.41 2.35
CA THR A 100 9.86 9.51 1.94
C THR A 100 10.60 8.96 3.15
N PHE A 101 9.88 8.75 4.24
CA PHE A 101 10.45 8.25 5.48
C PHE A 101 11.27 6.97 5.25
N ASN A 102 12.47 6.94 5.81
CA ASN A 102 13.46 5.88 5.64
C ASN A 102 13.85 5.60 4.17
N GLY A 103 13.71 6.60 3.29
CA GLY A 103 14.12 6.51 1.89
C GLY A 103 13.15 5.76 0.98
N VAL A 104 11.92 5.49 1.44
CA VAL A 104 10.91 4.85 0.60
C VAL A 104 10.49 5.81 -0.51
N LYS A 105 10.51 5.31 -1.75
CA LYS A 105 10.16 6.08 -2.95
C LYS A 105 8.68 6.46 -2.95
N LEU A 106 8.36 7.69 -3.35
CA LEU A 106 6.98 8.10 -3.58
C LEU A 106 6.35 7.32 -4.75
N PRO A 107 5.07 6.94 -4.67
CA PRO A 107 4.35 6.32 -5.77
C PRO A 107 4.28 7.25 -6.99
N SER A 108 4.42 6.71 -8.18
CA SER A 108 4.16 7.45 -9.40
C SER A 108 2.69 7.87 -9.48
N LEU A 109 2.43 9.06 -10.00
CA LEU A 109 1.07 9.53 -10.24
C LEU A 109 0.67 9.24 -11.68
N ALA A 110 -0.46 8.58 -11.85
CA ALA A 110 -1.00 8.22 -13.14
C ALA A 110 -2.49 8.53 -13.23
N MET A 111 -2.95 8.76 -14.44
CA MET A 111 -4.36 8.92 -14.77
C MET A 111 -4.80 7.77 -15.67
N MET A 112 -5.98 7.25 -15.43
CA MET A 112 -6.63 6.26 -16.29
C MET A 112 -7.87 6.89 -16.92
N ASP A 113 -7.98 6.79 -18.24
CA ASP A 113 -9.15 7.26 -18.98
C ASP A 113 -10.30 6.23 -18.91
N GLU A 114 -11.45 6.60 -19.47
CA GLU A 114 -12.66 5.75 -19.52
C GLU A 114 -12.46 4.45 -20.32
N SER A 115 -11.49 4.44 -21.21
CA SER A 115 -11.11 3.27 -22.01
C SER A 115 -10.11 2.34 -21.33
N GLY A 116 -9.64 2.75 -20.14
CA GLY A 116 -8.64 1.99 -19.36
C GLY A 116 -7.18 2.27 -19.74
N ASN A 117 -6.91 3.28 -20.60
CA ASN A 117 -5.55 3.67 -20.90
C ASN A 117 -4.94 4.43 -19.75
N VAL A 118 -3.71 4.06 -19.37
CA VAL A 118 -2.98 4.67 -18.27
C VAL A 118 -1.91 5.61 -18.80
N THR A 119 -1.93 6.85 -18.33
CA THR A 119 -0.91 7.85 -18.61
C THR A 119 -0.19 8.23 -17.31
N ILE A 120 1.13 8.05 -17.27
CA ILE A 120 1.94 8.48 -16.13
C ILE A 120 2.09 10.00 -16.21
N TRP A 121 1.60 10.68 -15.18
CA TRP A 121 1.67 12.13 -15.07
C TRP A 121 2.96 12.60 -14.39
N ARG A 122 3.40 11.86 -13.37
CA ARG A 122 4.62 12.19 -12.63
C ARG A 122 5.28 10.94 -12.07
N GLU A 123 6.57 10.87 -12.25
CA GLU A 123 7.43 9.90 -11.57
C GLU A 123 8.32 10.61 -10.54
N PHE A 124 8.66 9.90 -9.49
CA PHE A 124 9.55 10.37 -8.44
C PHE A 124 10.80 9.50 -8.39
N GLY A 125 11.92 10.08 -8.02
CA GLY A 125 13.19 9.39 -7.94
C GLY A 125 14.03 9.83 -6.75
N TYR A 126 15.30 9.44 -6.75
CA TYR A 126 16.25 9.79 -5.69
C TYR A 126 16.37 11.30 -5.48
N ASP A 127 16.31 12.08 -6.54
CA ASP A 127 16.40 13.55 -6.45
C ASP A 127 15.30 14.18 -5.60
N ASP A 128 14.09 13.61 -5.64
CA ASP A 128 12.98 14.10 -4.82
C ASP A 128 13.24 13.85 -3.33
N TYR A 129 13.87 12.73 -3.01
CA TYR A 129 14.33 12.43 -1.65
C TYR A 129 15.51 13.32 -1.23
N ALA A 130 16.54 13.42 -2.06
CA ALA A 130 17.76 14.16 -1.74
C ALA A 130 17.53 15.66 -1.56
N LYS A 131 16.68 16.28 -2.40
CA LYS A 131 16.33 17.71 -2.30
C LYS A 131 15.53 18.06 -1.06
N ARG A 132 14.85 17.10 -0.47
CA ARG A 132 14.06 17.30 0.74
C ARG A 132 14.90 17.22 2.02
N ASN A 133 15.99 16.54 1.94
CA ASN A 133 16.92 16.31 3.05
C ASN A 133 18.24 17.06 2.83
#